data_e032677cc8d2bd1fa2cd295398ad646b
#
_entry.id   e032677cc8d2bd1fa2cd295398ad646b
#
_cell.length_a   1.000
_cell.length_b   1.000
_cell.length_c   1.000
_cell.angle_alpha   90.00
_cell.angle_beta   90.00
_cell.angle_gamma   90.00
#
_symmetry.space_group_name_H-M   'P 1'
#
loop_
_entity.id
_entity.type
_entity.pdbx_description
1 polymer ?
#
loop_
_entity_poly.entity_id
_entity_poly.type
_entity_poly.pdbx_seq_one_letter_code
_entity_poly.pdbx_strand_id
1 'polypeptide(L)'
;MRDSSKRLVLQPMSSVPQLRRGLAQGGFAVLEEEAVVDGGKVYSAFAAQYRGAPLEEGPLYPYVGKLRPGAPHVERYAQKVLRELSAQRQGALHTGREAEAARLEKLLAQIQTAYLPQA
;
A
#
# COMPACT_ATOMS: atom_id res chain seq x y z
N MET A 1 -14.56 1.96 18.85
CA MET A 1 -13.91 2.70 17.78
C MET A 1 -14.87 3.25 16.74
N ARG A 2 -16.00 3.76 17.21
CA ARG A 2 -17.00 4.35 16.30
C ARG A 2 -17.10 5.86 16.42
N ASP A 3 -16.22 6.42 17.23
CA ASP A 3 -16.16 7.87 17.43
C ASP A 3 -15.33 8.49 16.30
N SER A 4 -15.96 9.29 15.44
CA SER A 4 -15.30 9.90 14.29
C SER A 4 -14.25 10.95 14.68
N SER A 5 -14.26 11.39 15.96
CA SER A 5 -13.24 12.33 16.45
C SER A 5 -11.92 11.64 16.78
N LYS A 6 -11.91 10.31 16.92
CA LYS A 6 -10.72 9.56 17.29
C LYS A 6 -9.94 9.12 16.09
N ARG A 7 -8.62 9.12 16.23
CA ARG A 7 -7.68 8.68 15.21
C ARG A 7 -6.94 7.45 15.68
N LEU A 8 -6.67 6.54 14.74
CA LEU A 8 -5.77 5.41 14.94
C LEU A 8 -4.43 5.75 14.31
N VAL A 9 -3.36 5.49 15.04
CA VAL A 9 -2.00 5.61 14.49
C VAL A 9 -1.44 4.21 14.37
N LEU A 10 -1.03 3.82 13.16
CA LEU A 10 -0.67 2.46 12.83
C LEU A 10 0.68 2.43 12.12
N GLN A 11 1.49 1.46 12.50
CA GLN A 11 2.74 1.14 11.79
C GLN A 11 2.81 -0.37 11.61
N PRO A 12 2.06 -0.90 10.63
CA PRO A 12 1.99 -2.34 10.45
C PRO A 12 3.32 -2.91 9.98
N MET A 13 3.65 -4.09 10.48
CA MET A 13 4.88 -4.81 10.13
C MET A 13 4.66 -5.84 9.03
N SER A 14 3.43 -6.29 8.83
CA SER A 14 3.10 -7.30 7.83
C SER A 14 1.66 -7.17 7.39
N SER A 15 1.32 -7.82 6.28
CA SER A 15 -0.05 -7.87 5.76
C SER A 15 -0.66 -6.48 5.53
N VAL A 16 0.17 -5.54 5.10
CA VAL A 16 -0.24 -4.13 4.96
C VAL A 16 -1.36 -3.95 3.94
N PRO A 17 -1.32 -4.60 2.74
CA PRO A 17 -2.43 -4.43 1.79
C PRO A 17 -3.77 -4.90 2.36
N GLN A 18 -3.77 -6.00 3.10
CA GLN A 18 -4.98 -6.52 3.73
C GLN A 18 -5.50 -5.56 4.79
N LEU A 19 -4.61 -4.98 5.59
CA LEU A 19 -4.98 -4.00 6.59
C LEU A 19 -5.59 -2.76 5.96
N ARG A 20 -4.98 -2.22 4.92
CA ARG A 20 -5.52 -1.05 4.24
C ARG A 20 -6.91 -1.31 3.65
N ARG A 21 -7.10 -2.48 3.01
CA ARG A 21 -8.42 -2.87 2.48
C ARG A 21 -9.44 -2.97 3.59
N GLY A 22 -9.08 -3.62 4.71
CA GLY A 22 -9.98 -3.79 5.84
C GLY A 22 -10.39 -2.46 6.46
N LEU A 23 -9.46 -1.53 6.61
CA LEU A 23 -9.78 -0.20 7.12
C LEU A 23 -10.74 0.55 6.20
N ALA A 24 -10.49 0.53 4.89
CA ALA A 24 -11.37 1.20 3.93
C ALA A 24 -12.77 0.58 3.95
N GLN A 25 -12.87 -0.73 3.95
CA GLN A 25 -14.15 -1.43 4.01
C GLN A 25 -14.88 -1.18 5.32
N GLY A 26 -14.12 -0.99 6.42
CA GLY A 26 -14.68 -0.68 7.72
C GLY A 26 -15.02 0.79 7.93
N GLY A 27 -14.82 1.63 6.91
CA GLY A 27 -15.19 3.04 6.98
C GLY A 27 -14.09 3.95 7.54
N PHE A 28 -12.84 3.51 7.57
CA PHE A 28 -11.71 4.31 8.03
C PHE A 28 -10.97 4.93 6.86
N ALA A 29 -10.81 6.25 6.90
CA ALA A 29 -10.00 6.98 5.92
C ALA A 29 -8.60 7.19 6.48
N VAL A 30 -7.59 6.96 5.65
CA VAL A 30 -6.21 7.31 5.98
C VAL A 30 -6.04 8.81 5.73
N LEU A 31 -5.65 9.54 6.77
CA LEU A 31 -5.50 10.99 6.73
C LEU A 31 -4.10 11.40 6.31
N GLU A 32 -3.10 10.73 6.89
CA GLU A 32 -1.69 11.02 6.63
C GLU A 32 -0.95 9.69 6.59
N GLU A 33 0.03 9.60 5.73
CA GLU A 33 0.85 8.40 5.62
C GLU A 33 2.27 8.80 5.30
N GLU A 34 3.24 8.15 5.96
CA GLU A 34 4.66 8.38 5.77
C GLU A 34 5.40 7.06 5.66
N ALA A 35 6.45 7.05 4.85
CA ALA A 35 7.39 5.94 4.86
C ALA A 35 8.46 6.22 5.92
N VAL A 36 8.72 5.25 6.79
CA VAL A 36 9.68 5.38 7.88
C VAL A 36 10.71 4.25 7.80
N VAL A 37 11.92 4.55 8.23
CA VAL A 37 12.99 3.55 8.27
C VAL A 37 13.33 3.24 9.72
N ASP A 38 13.34 1.95 10.06
CA ASP A 38 13.65 1.48 11.39
C ASP A 38 14.38 0.15 11.28
N GLY A 39 15.52 0.03 11.94
CA GLY A 39 16.32 -1.20 11.91
C GLY A 39 16.76 -1.61 10.52
N GLY A 40 16.99 -0.66 9.63
CA GLY A 40 17.40 -0.92 8.26
C GLY A 40 16.28 -1.33 7.32
N LYS A 41 15.04 -1.36 7.80
CA LYS A 41 13.86 -1.71 7.00
C LYS A 41 12.95 -0.50 6.86
N VAL A 42 12.21 -0.45 5.74
CA VAL A 42 11.26 0.62 5.49
C VAL A 42 9.84 0.11 5.73
N TYR A 43 9.05 0.93 6.42
CA TYR A 43 7.67 0.64 6.78
C TYR A 43 6.79 1.82 6.41
N SER A 44 5.48 1.60 6.40
CA SER A 44 4.51 2.68 6.31
C SER A 44 3.92 2.95 7.69
N ALA A 45 3.81 4.23 8.05
CA ALA A 45 3.12 4.65 9.25
C ALA A 45 1.99 5.59 8.83
N PHE A 46 0.80 5.38 9.35
CA PHE A 46 -0.34 6.20 8.94
C PHE A 46 -1.34 6.42 10.06
N ALA A 47 -2.07 7.52 9.94
CA ALA A 47 -3.19 7.84 10.82
C ALA A 47 -4.49 7.62 10.06
N ALA A 48 -5.43 6.95 10.71
CA ALA A 48 -6.74 6.67 10.13
C ALA A 48 -7.84 7.19 11.03
N GLN A 49 -8.96 7.59 10.43
CA GLN A 49 -10.11 8.11 11.15
C GLN A 49 -11.39 7.47 10.61
N TYR A 50 -12.29 7.12 11.53
CA TYR A 50 -13.57 6.54 11.16
C TYR A 50 -14.45 7.57 10.47
N ARG A 51 -14.99 7.22 9.29
CA ARG A 51 -15.86 8.08 8.50
C ARG A 51 -17.29 7.55 8.36
N GLY A 52 -17.55 6.36 8.89
CA GLY A 52 -18.90 5.83 9.01
C GLY A 52 -19.42 5.04 7.82
N ALA A 53 -18.72 5.02 6.70
CA ALA A 53 -19.14 4.26 5.53
C ALA A 53 -17.92 3.70 4.79
N PRO A 54 -18.05 2.54 4.14
CA PRO A 54 -16.96 1.99 3.35
C PRO A 54 -16.46 2.97 2.29
N LEU A 55 -15.16 2.98 2.07
CA LEU A 55 -14.51 3.87 1.13
C LEU A 55 -14.01 3.10 -0.07
N GLU A 56 -14.20 3.67 -1.25
CA GLU A 56 -13.61 3.13 -2.46
C GLU A 56 -12.28 3.82 -2.72
N GLU A 57 -11.24 3.01 -2.85
CA GLU A 57 -9.90 3.49 -3.15
C GLU A 57 -9.41 2.84 -4.44
N GLY A 58 -8.48 3.49 -5.13
CA GLY A 58 -7.97 2.98 -6.38
C GLY A 58 -7.17 1.67 -6.23
N PRO A 59 -6.79 1.05 -7.35
CA PRO A 59 -6.12 -0.26 -7.32
C PRO A 59 -4.75 -0.25 -6.66
N LEU A 60 -4.07 0.89 -6.60
CA LEU A 60 -2.76 0.99 -5.97
C LEU A 60 -2.86 1.18 -4.45
N TYR A 61 -4.01 1.59 -3.95
CA TYR A 61 -4.18 1.95 -2.54
C TYR A 61 -3.75 0.84 -1.58
N PRO A 62 -4.11 -0.44 -1.76
CA PRO A 62 -3.69 -1.47 -0.82
C PRO A 62 -2.17 -1.58 -0.69
N TYR A 63 -1.43 -1.24 -1.72
CA TYR A 63 0.02 -1.43 -1.79
C TYR A 63 0.82 -0.21 -1.36
N VAL A 64 0.37 0.99 -1.69
CA VAL A 64 1.11 2.22 -1.42
C VAL A 64 0.33 3.23 -0.59
N GLY A 65 -0.95 2.99 -0.35
CA GLY A 65 -1.78 3.84 0.50
C GLY A 65 -1.82 5.29 0.03
N LYS A 66 -1.63 6.19 0.97
CA LYS A 66 -1.61 7.64 0.72
C LYS A 66 -0.19 8.20 0.67
N LEU A 67 0.82 7.35 0.50
CA LEU A 67 2.20 7.80 0.35
C LEU A 67 2.33 8.70 -0.87
N ARG A 68 3.04 9.83 -0.71
CA ARG A 68 3.20 10.80 -1.78
C ARG A 68 4.53 10.59 -2.50
N PRO A 69 4.51 10.52 -3.82
CA PRO A 69 5.76 10.44 -4.58
C PRO A 69 6.68 11.60 -4.22
N GLY A 70 7.96 11.32 -4.03
CA GLY A 70 8.96 12.32 -3.68
C GLY A 70 9.08 12.63 -2.19
N ALA A 71 8.19 12.14 -1.34
CA ALA A 71 8.32 12.29 0.10
C ALA A 71 9.46 11.41 0.63
N PRO A 72 10.02 11.73 1.82
CA PRO A 72 11.14 10.96 2.37
C PRO A 72 10.85 9.47 2.44
N HIS A 73 11.80 8.65 2.01
CA HIS A 73 11.77 7.18 2.04
C HIS A 73 10.68 6.53 1.18
N VAL A 74 9.84 7.29 0.50
CA VAL A 74 8.73 6.73 -0.30
C VAL A 74 9.27 5.93 -1.47
N GLU A 75 10.31 6.40 -2.15
CA GLU A 75 10.93 5.65 -3.23
C GLU A 75 11.43 4.28 -2.74
N ARG A 76 12.07 4.25 -1.59
CA ARG A 76 12.54 2.99 -0.99
C ARG A 76 11.38 2.06 -0.66
N TYR A 77 10.30 2.62 -0.13
CA TYR A 77 9.10 1.84 0.16
C TYR A 77 8.49 1.27 -1.12
N ALA A 78 8.40 2.08 -2.17
CA ALA A 78 7.89 1.63 -3.46
C ALA A 78 8.74 0.51 -4.05
N GLN A 79 10.05 0.60 -3.93
CA GLN A 79 10.95 -0.47 -4.38
C GLN A 79 10.69 -1.78 -3.62
N LYS A 80 10.43 -1.70 -2.32
CA LYS A 80 10.07 -2.86 -1.52
C LYS A 80 8.77 -3.50 -2.03
N VAL A 81 7.75 -2.68 -2.27
CA VAL A 81 6.46 -3.15 -2.79
C VAL A 81 6.65 -3.81 -4.16
N LEU A 82 7.45 -3.20 -5.03
CA LEU A 82 7.72 -3.77 -6.35
C LEU A 82 8.37 -5.15 -6.26
N ARG A 83 9.32 -5.31 -5.33
CA ARG A 83 9.95 -6.62 -5.12
C ARG A 83 8.94 -7.67 -4.67
N GLU A 84 8.06 -7.30 -3.75
CA GLU A 84 7.03 -8.20 -3.23
C GLU A 84 6.04 -8.60 -4.33
N LEU A 85 5.58 -7.65 -5.11
CA LEU A 85 4.65 -7.91 -6.21
C LEU A 85 5.32 -8.72 -7.33
N SER A 86 6.59 -8.46 -7.61
CA SER A 86 7.33 -9.25 -8.59
C SER A 86 7.44 -10.70 -8.19
N ALA A 87 7.69 -10.97 -6.90
CA ALA A 87 7.72 -12.35 -6.39
C ALA A 87 6.36 -13.01 -6.53
N GLN A 88 5.28 -12.30 -6.23
CA GLN A 88 3.93 -12.83 -6.40
C GLN A 88 3.62 -13.12 -7.86
N ARG A 89 4.05 -12.24 -8.78
CA ARG A 89 3.86 -12.44 -10.21
C ARG A 89 4.59 -13.70 -10.69
N GLN A 90 5.84 -13.89 -10.27
CA GLN A 90 6.60 -15.10 -10.60
C GLN A 90 5.88 -16.35 -10.09
N GLY A 91 5.37 -16.32 -8.86
CA GLY A 91 4.60 -17.44 -8.31
C GLY A 91 3.34 -17.73 -9.12
N ALA A 92 2.63 -16.69 -9.56
CA ALA A 92 1.43 -16.85 -10.37
C ALA A 92 1.73 -17.46 -11.73
N LEU A 93 2.83 -17.02 -12.38
CA LEU A 93 3.27 -17.60 -13.66
C LEU A 93 3.66 -19.06 -13.50
N HIS A 94 4.38 -19.37 -12.42
CA HIS A 94 4.85 -20.73 -12.19
C HIS A 94 3.71 -21.71 -11.94
N THR A 95 2.59 -21.24 -11.38
CA THR A 95 1.43 -22.08 -11.09
C THR A 95 0.32 -21.96 -12.13
N GLY A 96 0.58 -21.31 -13.27
CA GLY A 96 -0.37 -21.20 -14.36
C GLY A 96 -1.52 -20.22 -14.15
N ARG A 97 -1.42 -19.32 -13.18
CA ARG A 97 -2.43 -18.30 -12.91
C ARG A 97 -2.16 -17.05 -13.76
N GLU A 98 -2.43 -17.16 -15.03
CA GLU A 98 -2.05 -16.12 -15.99
C GLU A 98 -2.80 -14.81 -15.79
N ALA A 99 -4.09 -14.86 -15.44
CA ALA A 99 -4.88 -13.66 -15.18
C ALA A 99 -4.35 -12.90 -13.97
N GLU A 100 -3.95 -13.62 -12.92
CA GLU A 100 -3.34 -13.01 -11.72
C GLU A 100 -1.99 -12.38 -12.06
N ALA A 101 -1.16 -13.07 -12.84
CA ALA A 101 0.12 -12.54 -13.25
C ALA A 101 -0.03 -11.25 -14.07
N ALA A 102 -1.03 -11.21 -14.96
CA ALA A 102 -1.31 -10.01 -15.76
C ALA A 102 -1.77 -8.83 -14.89
N ARG A 103 -2.60 -9.11 -13.89
CA ARG A 103 -3.05 -8.09 -12.94
C ARG A 103 -1.86 -7.51 -12.18
N LEU A 104 -0.98 -8.36 -11.69
CA LEU A 104 0.21 -7.95 -10.95
C LEU A 104 1.18 -7.16 -11.83
N GLU A 105 1.35 -7.57 -13.09
CA GLU A 105 2.20 -6.85 -14.02
C GLU A 105 1.71 -5.42 -14.26
N LYS A 106 0.39 -5.24 -14.39
CA LYS A 106 -0.19 -3.91 -14.54
C LYS A 106 0.05 -3.05 -13.30
N LEU A 107 -0.13 -3.63 -12.10
CA LEU A 107 0.15 -2.91 -10.85
C LEU A 107 1.62 -2.51 -10.76
N LEU A 108 2.54 -3.41 -11.11
CA LEU A 108 3.97 -3.11 -11.12
C LEU A 108 4.29 -1.89 -11.99
N ALA A 109 3.74 -1.87 -13.20
CA ALA A 109 3.97 -0.77 -14.13
C ALA A 109 3.41 0.56 -13.59
N GLN A 110 2.22 0.52 -13.00
CA GLN A 110 1.59 1.71 -12.45
C GLN A 110 2.36 2.26 -11.26
N ILE A 111 2.81 1.40 -10.36
CA ILE A 111 3.59 1.82 -9.19
C ILE A 111 4.93 2.40 -9.63
N GLN A 112 5.59 1.75 -10.57
CA GLN A 112 6.88 2.23 -11.08
C GLN A 112 6.74 3.62 -11.70
N THR A 113 5.71 3.83 -12.50
CA THR A 113 5.47 5.13 -13.14
C THR A 113 5.16 6.21 -12.10
N ALA A 114 4.37 5.88 -11.07
CA ALA A 114 3.93 6.86 -10.09
C ALA A 114 5.00 7.22 -9.06
N TYR A 115 5.85 6.28 -8.67
CA TYR A 115 6.70 6.44 -7.48
C TYR A 115 8.20 6.42 -7.75
N LEU A 116 8.65 5.89 -8.88
CA LEU A 116 10.08 5.82 -9.17
C LEU A 116 10.46 6.83 -10.25
N PRO A 117 11.70 7.38 -10.20
CA PRO A 117 12.13 8.31 -11.22
C PRO A 117 12.22 7.64 -12.57
N GLN A 118 11.84 8.36 -13.60
CA GLN A 118 11.96 7.91 -14.99
C GLN A 118 13.35 8.22 -15.50
N ALA A 119 14.01 7.20 -16.04
CA ALA A 119 15.35 7.37 -16.61
C ALA A 119 15.29 8.07 -17.97
#